data_3c2210ad8b33aab678ce6f13eab6b28f
#
_entry.id   3c2210ad8b33aab678ce6f13eab6b28f
#
_cell.length_a   1.000
_cell.length_b   1.000
_cell.length_c   1.000
_cell.angle_alpha   90.00
_cell.angle_beta   90.00
_cell.angle_gamma   90.00
#
_symmetry.space_group_name_H-M   'P 1'
#
loop_
_entity.id
_entity.type
_entity.pdbx_description
1 polymer ?
#
loop_
_entity_poly.entity_id
_entity_poly.type
_entity_poly.pdbx_seq_one_letter_code
_entity_poly.pdbx_strand_id
1 'polypeptide(L)'
;MEAHRENKFAAQRAGQLSYTRAAPPLMKTSVAIYPGSFDPVTNGHLDLIERGEKMFDVLIVAVLRNAEKQPLFTVPERVEMLREVTKRWSSVEVEVFDGLLVNFARKRGAAVILRGIRAVSDYEYELQMALMNRKLEPRLETVFMIPGEPYSYLSAKLVREIAQYGAPLQGLVPAIVEERLRAKMS
;
A
#
# COMPACT_ATOMS: atom_id res chain seq x y z
N MET A 1 -2.06 66.17 -9.71
CA MET A 1 -1.72 65.06 -10.66
C MET A 1 -1.46 63.74 -9.91
N GLU A 2 -2.08 63.54 -8.75
CA GLU A 2 -1.90 62.34 -7.87
C GLU A 2 -3.15 61.46 -7.73
N ALA A 3 -4.30 61.93 -8.15
CA ALA A 3 -5.58 61.18 -7.96
C ALA A 3 -5.86 60.12 -9.05
N HIS A 4 -4.98 59.94 -10.07
CA HIS A 4 -5.20 59.02 -11.19
C HIS A 4 -4.39 57.70 -11.12
N ARG A 5 -3.57 57.50 -10.07
CA ARG A 5 -2.76 56.28 -9.93
C ARG A 5 -3.36 55.26 -8.94
N GLU A 6 -4.23 55.66 -8.06
CA GLU A 6 -4.82 54.72 -7.05
C GLU A 6 -5.96 53.87 -7.60
N ASN A 7 -6.57 54.20 -8.74
CA ASN A 7 -7.73 53.47 -9.24
C ASN A 7 -7.41 52.29 -10.15
N LYS A 8 -6.13 52.03 -10.48
CA LYS A 8 -5.73 50.86 -11.28
C LYS A 8 -5.40 49.62 -10.46
N PHE A 9 -5.10 49.77 -9.17
CA PHE A 9 -4.82 48.62 -8.27
C PHE A 9 -6.04 48.03 -7.60
N ALA A 10 -7.17 48.73 -7.57
CA ALA A 10 -8.41 48.22 -6.96
C ALA A 10 -9.19 47.28 -7.88
N ALA A 11 -8.99 47.38 -9.22
CA ALA A 11 -9.70 46.55 -10.21
C ALA A 11 -9.10 45.14 -10.41
N GLN A 12 -7.93 44.86 -9.83
CA GLN A 12 -7.21 43.59 -10.04
C GLN A 12 -7.46 42.56 -8.94
N ARG A 13 -8.29 42.86 -7.93
CA ARG A 13 -8.60 41.94 -6.80
C ARG A 13 -9.97 41.26 -6.86
N ALA A 14 -10.73 41.42 -7.95
CA ALA A 14 -12.08 40.84 -8.09
C ALA A 14 -12.13 39.62 -9.01
N GLY A 15 -11.00 38.97 -9.28
CA GLY A 15 -10.96 37.66 -9.91
C GLY A 15 -10.95 36.55 -8.84
N GLN A 16 -11.98 36.49 -8.00
CA GLN A 16 -12.24 35.28 -7.21
C GLN A 16 -12.55 34.16 -8.22
N LEU A 17 -11.56 33.32 -8.49
CA LEU A 17 -11.79 32.00 -9.06
C LEU A 17 -12.77 31.28 -8.12
N SER A 18 -14.06 31.37 -8.44
CA SER A 18 -15.06 30.49 -7.86
C SER A 18 -14.77 29.09 -8.36
N TYR A 19 -13.97 28.35 -7.59
CA TYR A 19 -13.94 26.90 -7.70
C TYR A 19 -15.32 26.40 -7.31
N THR A 20 -16.23 26.37 -8.25
CA THR A 20 -17.42 25.54 -8.15
C THR A 20 -16.91 24.09 -8.12
N ARG A 21 -16.78 23.56 -6.92
CA ARG A 21 -16.52 22.14 -6.69
C ARG A 21 -17.73 21.40 -7.27
N ALA A 22 -17.66 21.05 -8.56
CA ALA A 22 -18.62 20.11 -9.13
C ALA A 22 -18.65 18.89 -8.21
N ALA A 23 -19.83 18.45 -7.80
CA ALA A 23 -19.97 17.20 -7.07
C ALA A 23 -19.22 16.12 -7.87
N PRO A 24 -18.36 15.34 -7.21
CA PRO A 24 -17.66 14.28 -7.93
C PRO A 24 -18.70 13.38 -8.60
N PRO A 25 -18.48 12.94 -9.84
CA PRO A 25 -19.36 11.95 -10.47
C PRO A 25 -19.51 10.77 -9.52
N LEU A 26 -20.70 10.17 -9.49
CA LEU A 26 -20.99 8.94 -8.73
C LEU A 26 -19.82 7.97 -8.95
N MET A 27 -18.96 7.83 -7.94
CA MET A 27 -17.70 7.13 -8.10
C MET A 27 -18.01 5.65 -8.29
N LYS A 28 -17.55 5.07 -9.39
CA LYS A 28 -17.38 3.63 -9.48
C LYS A 28 -16.57 3.21 -8.26
N THR A 29 -16.99 2.16 -7.55
CA THR A 29 -16.26 1.61 -6.41
C THR A 29 -14.77 1.52 -6.75
N SER A 30 -13.95 2.24 -6.02
CA SER A 30 -12.51 2.27 -6.24
C SER A 30 -11.88 1.04 -5.58
N VAL A 31 -11.45 0.08 -6.41
CA VAL A 31 -10.78 -1.14 -5.95
C VAL A 31 -9.28 -1.00 -6.17
N ALA A 32 -8.50 -1.18 -5.10
CA ALA A 32 -7.05 -1.22 -5.16
C ALA A 32 -6.52 -2.58 -4.67
N ILE A 33 -5.37 -2.99 -5.20
CA ILE A 33 -4.66 -4.19 -4.75
C ILE A 33 -3.34 -3.78 -4.12
N TYR A 34 -3.07 -4.27 -2.93
CA TYR A 34 -1.78 -4.21 -2.28
C TYR A 34 -1.12 -5.59 -2.31
N PRO A 35 -0.29 -5.89 -3.33
CA PRO A 35 0.32 -7.20 -3.47
C PRO A 35 1.61 -7.30 -2.66
N GLY A 36 1.86 -8.46 -2.08
CA GLY A 36 3.09 -8.73 -1.34
C GLY A 36 3.25 -10.20 -0.97
N SER A 37 4.45 -10.54 -0.46
CA SER A 37 4.69 -11.86 0.13
C SER A 37 4.16 -11.95 1.55
N PHE A 38 4.23 -10.85 2.31
CA PHE A 38 3.82 -10.76 3.73
C PHE A 38 4.36 -11.90 4.59
N ASP A 39 5.66 -12.12 4.51
CA ASP A 39 6.37 -13.24 5.13
C ASP A 39 7.41 -12.77 6.16
N PRO A 40 6.96 -12.33 7.35
CA PRO A 40 5.58 -12.08 7.77
C PRO A 40 5.06 -10.67 7.43
N VAL A 41 3.81 -10.40 7.78
CA VAL A 41 3.27 -9.04 7.83
C VAL A 41 3.99 -8.24 8.92
N THR A 42 4.31 -6.96 8.65
CA THR A 42 5.01 -6.04 9.57
C THR A 42 4.17 -4.81 9.85
N ASN A 43 4.53 -4.01 10.86
CA ASN A 43 3.85 -2.75 11.13
C ASN A 43 3.98 -1.75 9.97
N GLY A 44 5.06 -1.83 9.17
CA GLY A 44 5.17 -1.06 7.92
C GLY A 44 4.12 -1.46 6.87
N HIS A 45 3.79 -2.75 6.78
CA HIS A 45 2.69 -3.17 5.91
C HIS A 45 1.33 -2.68 6.45
N LEU A 46 1.13 -2.72 7.78
CA LEU A 46 -0.12 -2.26 8.40
C LEU A 46 -0.32 -0.75 8.26
N ASP A 47 0.75 0.06 8.33
CA ASP A 47 0.69 1.50 8.06
C ASP A 47 0.12 1.79 6.66
N LEU A 48 0.63 1.07 5.66
CA LEU A 48 0.14 1.22 4.28
C LEU A 48 -1.28 0.70 4.10
N ILE A 49 -1.64 -0.41 4.76
CA ILE A 49 -3.00 -0.96 4.72
C ILE A 49 -4.00 0.02 5.35
N GLU A 50 -3.70 0.55 6.54
CA GLU A 50 -4.56 1.50 7.24
C GLU A 50 -4.77 2.80 6.46
N ARG A 51 -3.74 3.28 5.77
CA ARG A 51 -3.85 4.47 4.94
C ARG A 51 -4.52 4.19 3.60
N GLY A 52 -4.26 3.03 3.01
CA GLY A 52 -4.91 2.59 1.78
C GLY A 52 -6.41 2.33 1.97
N GLU A 53 -6.81 1.77 3.11
CA GLU A 53 -8.21 1.57 3.48
C GLU A 53 -9.02 2.87 3.47
N LYS A 54 -8.40 3.99 3.88
CA LYS A 54 -9.03 5.32 3.88
C LYS A 54 -9.09 5.96 2.48
N MET A 55 -8.34 5.44 1.51
CA MET A 55 -8.24 6.00 0.16
C MET A 55 -9.13 5.28 -0.86
N PHE A 56 -9.45 4.01 -0.62
CA PHE A 56 -10.16 3.16 -1.56
C PHE A 56 -11.40 2.54 -0.92
N ASP A 57 -12.45 2.34 -1.70
CA ASP A 57 -13.68 1.68 -1.22
C ASP A 57 -13.45 0.20 -0.89
N VAL A 58 -12.52 -0.44 -1.62
CA VAL A 58 -12.05 -1.81 -1.36
C VAL A 58 -10.54 -1.86 -1.52
N LEU A 59 -9.85 -2.33 -0.51
CA LEU A 59 -8.42 -2.63 -0.56
C LEU A 59 -8.18 -4.14 -0.44
N ILE A 60 -7.70 -4.76 -1.51
CA ILE A 60 -7.37 -6.19 -1.54
C ILE A 60 -5.89 -6.35 -1.19
N VAL A 61 -5.62 -6.89 0.00
CA VAL A 61 -4.27 -7.32 0.39
C VAL A 61 -4.02 -8.68 -0.22
N ALA A 62 -3.22 -8.71 -1.28
CA ALA A 62 -3.06 -9.86 -2.15
C ALA A 62 -1.75 -10.61 -1.86
N VAL A 63 -1.85 -11.80 -1.25
CA VAL A 63 -0.71 -12.66 -0.95
C VAL A 63 -0.29 -13.42 -2.21
N LEU A 64 0.93 -13.15 -2.68
CA LEU A 64 1.49 -13.88 -3.83
C LEU A 64 1.89 -15.30 -3.42
N ARG A 65 1.38 -16.27 -4.15
CA ARG A 65 1.88 -17.65 -4.11
C ARG A 65 3.14 -17.74 -4.99
N ASN A 66 4.30 -17.65 -4.36
CA ASN A 66 5.57 -17.77 -5.09
C ASN A 66 6.20 -19.13 -4.78
N ALA A 67 6.27 -19.99 -5.80
CA ALA A 67 6.84 -21.35 -5.67
C ALA A 67 8.38 -21.36 -5.63
N GLU A 68 9.04 -20.29 -6.11
CA GLU A 68 10.50 -20.26 -6.24
C GLU A 68 11.23 -19.84 -4.94
N LYS A 69 10.51 -19.27 -3.95
CA LYS A 69 11.11 -18.84 -2.69
C LYS A 69 10.71 -19.82 -1.59
N GLN A 70 11.68 -20.14 -0.72
CA GLN A 70 11.41 -20.84 0.53
C GLN A 70 10.93 -19.82 1.58
N PRO A 71 9.62 -19.62 1.74
CA PRO A 71 9.10 -18.69 2.72
C PRO A 71 9.20 -19.29 4.13
N LEU A 72 9.31 -18.43 5.15
CA LEU A 72 9.26 -18.87 6.55
C LEU A 72 7.86 -19.39 6.90
N PHE A 73 6.83 -18.66 6.46
CA PHE A 73 5.44 -19.01 6.69
C PHE A 73 4.78 -19.50 5.40
N THR A 74 4.02 -20.56 5.50
CA THR A 74 3.18 -21.05 4.41
C THR A 74 2.15 -19.99 4.00
N VAL A 75 1.58 -20.12 2.79
CA VAL A 75 0.52 -19.19 2.33
C VAL A 75 -0.67 -19.15 3.30
N PRO A 76 -1.21 -20.29 3.79
CA PRO A 76 -2.29 -20.26 4.79
C PRO A 76 -1.93 -19.49 6.07
N GLU A 77 -0.73 -19.70 6.63
CA GLU A 77 -0.28 -18.99 7.83
C GLU A 77 -0.20 -17.46 7.61
N ARG A 78 0.31 -17.04 6.46
CA ARG A 78 0.38 -15.61 6.10
C ARG A 78 -1.00 -14.98 5.95
N VAL A 79 -1.93 -15.69 5.32
CA VAL A 79 -3.32 -15.25 5.16
C VAL A 79 -4.02 -15.15 6.52
N GLU A 80 -3.83 -16.15 7.39
CA GLU A 80 -4.39 -16.14 8.74
C GLU A 80 -3.93 -14.93 9.54
N MET A 81 -2.60 -14.68 9.58
CA MET A 81 -2.04 -13.52 10.27
C MET A 81 -2.59 -12.20 9.69
N LEU A 82 -2.63 -12.06 8.36
CA LEU A 82 -3.18 -10.87 7.72
C LEU A 82 -4.64 -10.65 8.08
N ARG A 83 -5.49 -11.68 8.00
CA ARG A 83 -6.92 -11.58 8.36
C ARG A 83 -7.11 -11.16 9.79
N GLU A 84 -6.31 -11.71 10.71
CA GLU A 84 -6.40 -11.34 12.12
C GLU A 84 -6.04 -9.87 12.36
N VAL A 85 -4.96 -9.38 11.76
CA VAL A 85 -4.51 -8.00 11.97
C VAL A 85 -5.32 -6.97 11.21
N THR A 86 -6.06 -7.38 10.16
CA THR A 86 -6.89 -6.48 9.35
C THR A 86 -8.38 -6.55 9.67
N LYS A 87 -8.82 -7.44 10.55
CA LYS A 87 -10.25 -7.69 10.85
C LYS A 87 -11.05 -6.45 11.28
N ARG A 88 -10.37 -5.42 11.75
CA ARG A 88 -10.99 -4.14 12.17
C ARG A 88 -11.44 -3.27 10.99
N TRP A 89 -10.97 -3.54 9.77
CA TRP A 89 -11.28 -2.77 8.57
C TRP A 89 -12.18 -3.57 7.63
N SER A 90 -13.43 -3.17 7.54
CA SER A 90 -14.44 -3.89 6.71
C SER A 90 -14.21 -3.74 5.20
N SER A 91 -13.47 -2.70 4.78
CA SER A 91 -13.10 -2.44 3.39
C SER A 91 -11.84 -3.19 2.95
N VAL A 92 -11.17 -3.92 3.86
CA VAL A 92 -9.95 -4.68 3.57
C VAL A 92 -10.28 -6.16 3.35
N GLU A 93 -9.97 -6.65 2.17
CA GLU A 93 -10.07 -8.07 1.81
C GLU A 93 -8.68 -8.71 1.76
N VAL A 94 -8.54 -9.96 2.23
CA VAL A 94 -7.29 -10.72 2.14
C VAL A 94 -7.48 -11.89 1.20
N GLU A 95 -6.75 -11.87 0.08
CA GLU A 95 -6.82 -12.89 -0.97
C GLU A 95 -5.45 -13.46 -1.32
N VAL A 96 -5.48 -14.64 -1.93
CA VAL A 96 -4.28 -15.28 -2.51
C VAL A 96 -4.37 -15.19 -4.03
N PHE A 97 -3.27 -14.86 -4.68
CA PHE A 97 -3.20 -14.94 -6.12
C PHE A 97 -1.96 -15.69 -6.60
N ASP A 98 -2.05 -16.20 -7.82
CA ASP A 98 -0.98 -16.88 -8.53
C ASP A 98 -0.83 -16.30 -9.94
N GLY A 99 0.37 -16.37 -10.52
CA GLY A 99 0.66 -15.85 -11.84
C GLY A 99 0.78 -14.31 -11.89
N LEU A 100 0.37 -13.72 -13.01
CA LEU A 100 0.55 -12.30 -13.26
C LEU A 100 -0.43 -11.43 -12.47
N LEU A 101 0.11 -10.41 -11.78
CA LEU A 101 -0.69 -9.45 -11.00
C LEU A 101 -1.74 -8.72 -11.86
N VAL A 102 -1.42 -8.39 -13.10
CA VAL A 102 -2.36 -7.73 -14.02
C VAL A 102 -3.59 -8.58 -14.33
N ASN A 103 -3.46 -9.91 -14.40
CA ASN A 103 -4.57 -10.81 -14.63
C ASN A 103 -5.47 -10.88 -13.38
N PHE A 104 -4.86 -10.92 -12.21
CA PHE A 104 -5.58 -10.85 -10.94
C PHE A 104 -6.32 -9.51 -10.79
N ALA A 105 -5.66 -8.38 -11.09
CA ALA A 105 -6.26 -7.05 -11.05
C ALA A 105 -7.49 -6.95 -11.97
N ARG A 106 -7.35 -7.45 -13.20
CA ARG A 106 -8.48 -7.47 -14.16
C ARG A 106 -9.64 -8.31 -13.64
N LYS A 107 -9.37 -9.49 -13.07
CA LYS A 107 -10.40 -10.37 -12.50
C LYS A 107 -11.17 -9.70 -11.35
N ARG A 108 -10.47 -8.89 -10.54
CA ARG A 108 -11.06 -8.20 -9.39
C ARG A 108 -11.62 -6.81 -9.73
N GLY A 109 -11.50 -6.37 -10.98
CA GLY A 109 -11.94 -5.04 -11.39
C GLY A 109 -11.13 -3.91 -10.76
N ALA A 110 -9.90 -4.19 -10.31
CA ALA A 110 -9.02 -3.21 -9.70
C ALA A 110 -8.39 -2.30 -10.77
N ALA A 111 -8.39 -1.00 -10.49
CA ALA A 111 -7.76 0.01 -11.34
C ALA A 111 -6.41 0.48 -10.77
N VAL A 112 -6.11 0.14 -9.52
CA VAL A 112 -4.93 0.65 -8.80
C VAL A 112 -4.15 -0.51 -8.17
N ILE A 113 -2.82 -0.47 -8.33
CA ILE A 113 -1.87 -1.25 -7.52
C ILE A 113 -1.24 -0.30 -6.51
N LEU A 114 -1.34 -0.64 -5.22
CA LEU A 114 -0.66 0.06 -4.14
C LEU A 114 0.69 -0.58 -3.87
N ARG A 115 1.76 0.22 -3.81
CA ARG A 115 3.12 -0.24 -3.50
C ARG A 115 3.77 0.64 -2.45
N GLY A 116 4.52 0.04 -1.53
CA GLY A 116 5.33 0.76 -0.56
C GLY A 116 6.74 0.99 -1.09
N ILE A 117 7.26 2.22 -0.99
CA ILE A 117 8.66 2.56 -1.26
C ILE A 117 9.28 3.06 0.04
N ARG A 118 10.31 2.38 0.53
CA ARG A 118 11.00 2.70 1.78
C ARG A 118 12.33 3.42 1.54
N ALA A 119 13.02 3.04 0.47
CA ALA A 119 14.34 3.56 0.13
C ALA A 119 14.47 3.75 -1.37
N VAL A 120 15.48 4.53 -1.78
CA VAL A 120 15.79 4.75 -3.19
C VAL A 120 16.09 3.43 -3.91
N SER A 121 16.69 2.47 -3.21
CA SER A 121 16.96 1.12 -3.77
C SER A 121 15.69 0.33 -4.14
N ASP A 122 14.56 0.58 -3.48
CA ASP A 122 13.30 -0.06 -3.84
C ASP A 122 12.72 0.56 -5.13
N TYR A 123 13.00 1.85 -5.37
CA TYR A 123 12.35 2.63 -6.42
C TYR A 123 12.59 2.09 -7.84
N GLU A 124 13.81 1.73 -8.17
CA GLU A 124 14.14 1.25 -9.54
C GLU A 124 13.34 0.00 -9.91
N TYR A 125 13.31 -0.98 -9.00
CA TYR A 125 12.57 -2.22 -9.23
C TYR A 125 11.05 -1.97 -9.29
N GLU A 126 10.52 -1.17 -8.37
CA GLU A 126 9.10 -0.85 -8.30
C GLU A 126 8.65 -0.03 -9.53
N LEU A 127 9.50 0.89 -10.01
CA LEU A 127 9.24 1.64 -11.25
C LEU A 127 9.19 0.71 -12.47
N GLN A 128 10.16 -0.22 -12.60
CA GLN A 128 10.17 -1.20 -13.68
C GLN A 128 8.91 -2.05 -13.67
N MET A 129 8.49 -2.53 -12.49
CA MET A 129 7.27 -3.31 -12.34
C MET A 129 6.01 -2.49 -12.69
N ALA A 130 5.94 -1.23 -12.28
CA ALA A 130 4.82 -0.34 -12.61
C ALA A 130 4.71 -0.10 -14.12
N LEU A 131 5.81 0.17 -14.79
CA LEU A 131 5.87 0.35 -16.24
C LEU A 131 5.47 -0.93 -16.99
N MET A 132 5.93 -2.09 -16.53
CA MET A 132 5.56 -3.39 -17.10
C MET A 132 4.07 -3.68 -16.91
N ASN A 133 3.53 -3.46 -15.71
CA ASN A 133 2.12 -3.64 -15.43
C ASN A 133 1.26 -2.74 -16.32
N ARG A 134 1.61 -1.45 -16.47
CA ARG A 134 0.93 -0.52 -17.38
C ARG A 134 1.02 -0.94 -18.85
N LYS A 135 2.16 -1.51 -19.28
CA LYS A 135 2.32 -2.05 -20.63
C LYS A 135 1.36 -3.20 -20.90
N LEU A 136 1.15 -4.07 -19.91
CA LEU A 136 0.29 -5.26 -20.01
C LEU A 136 -1.19 -4.94 -19.82
N GLU A 137 -1.52 -3.93 -19.01
CA GLU A 137 -2.88 -3.45 -18.75
C GLU A 137 -2.85 -1.91 -18.64
N PRO A 138 -3.10 -1.18 -19.75
CA PRO A 138 -2.98 0.28 -19.78
C PRO A 138 -3.90 1.05 -18.83
N ARG A 139 -4.97 0.41 -18.32
CA ARG A 139 -5.91 1.02 -17.38
C ARG A 139 -5.50 0.85 -15.93
N LEU A 140 -4.42 0.10 -15.66
CA LEU A 140 -3.95 -0.19 -14.32
C LEU A 140 -2.86 0.81 -13.92
N GLU A 141 -3.14 1.61 -12.91
CA GLU A 141 -2.20 2.59 -12.37
C GLU A 141 -1.50 2.05 -11.13
N THR A 142 -0.27 2.50 -10.89
CA THR A 142 0.47 2.17 -9.67
C THR A 142 0.62 3.41 -8.80
N VAL A 143 0.17 3.32 -7.56
CA VAL A 143 0.33 4.36 -6.54
C VAL A 143 1.43 3.93 -5.59
N PHE A 144 2.45 4.78 -5.45
CA PHE A 144 3.53 4.58 -4.50
C PHE A 144 3.24 5.32 -3.20
N MET A 145 3.32 4.61 -2.08
CA MET A 145 3.19 5.19 -0.75
C MET A 145 4.49 5.04 0.03
N ILE A 146 4.91 6.11 0.68
CA ILE A 146 6.04 6.08 1.61
C ILE A 146 5.49 5.66 2.98
N PRO A 147 6.03 4.59 3.60
CA PRO A 147 5.67 4.22 4.97
C PRO A 147 5.97 5.35 5.95
N GLY A 148 5.28 5.36 7.07
CA GLY A 148 5.59 6.27 8.18
C GLY A 148 7.05 6.15 8.61
N GLU A 149 7.64 7.25 9.09
CA GLU A 149 9.05 7.34 9.47
C GLU A 149 9.52 6.18 10.35
N PRO A 150 8.79 5.73 11.39
CA PRO A 150 9.21 4.60 12.23
C PRO A 150 9.35 3.27 11.47
N TYR A 151 8.81 3.17 10.26
CA TYR A 151 8.79 1.94 9.45
C TYR A 151 9.62 2.05 8.17
N SER A 152 10.30 3.16 7.94
CA SER A 152 11.06 3.42 6.71
C SER A 152 12.20 2.42 6.47
N TYR A 153 12.79 1.88 7.53
CA TYR A 153 13.84 0.86 7.48
C TYR A 153 13.32 -0.57 7.60
N LEU A 154 12.02 -0.75 7.91
CA LEU A 154 11.45 -2.04 8.28
C LEU A 154 11.18 -2.91 7.04
N SER A 155 11.68 -4.15 7.07
CA SER A 155 11.36 -5.16 6.06
C SER A 155 11.08 -6.52 6.71
N ALA A 156 10.25 -7.34 6.05
CA ALA A 156 10.01 -8.71 6.52
C ALA A 156 11.30 -9.54 6.58
N LYS A 157 12.25 -9.31 5.66
CA LYS A 157 13.56 -9.98 5.68
C LYS A 157 14.33 -9.63 6.95
N LEU A 158 14.45 -8.33 7.26
CA LEU A 158 15.14 -7.87 8.47
C LEU A 158 14.47 -8.40 9.74
N VAL A 159 13.13 -8.41 9.79
CA VAL A 159 12.38 -8.98 10.93
C VAL A 159 12.71 -10.45 11.15
N ARG A 160 12.73 -11.26 10.08
CA ARG A 160 13.13 -12.68 10.21
C ARG A 160 14.57 -12.85 10.70
N GLU A 161 15.46 -12.04 10.16
CA GLU A 161 16.88 -12.07 10.52
C GLU A 161 17.09 -11.78 12.02
N ILE A 162 16.52 -10.70 12.54
CA ILE A 162 16.65 -10.36 13.96
C ILE A 162 15.90 -11.32 14.87
N ALA A 163 14.78 -11.91 14.40
CA ALA A 163 14.04 -12.93 15.14
C ALA A 163 14.87 -14.20 15.38
N GLN A 164 15.69 -14.61 14.39
CA GLN A 164 16.61 -15.74 14.51
C GLN A 164 17.62 -15.60 15.65
N TYR A 165 17.97 -14.34 15.97
CA TYR A 165 18.89 -14.03 17.07
C TYR A 165 18.18 -13.74 18.40
N GLY A 166 16.87 -13.99 18.49
CA GLY A 166 16.10 -13.77 19.71
C GLY A 166 15.88 -12.32 20.10
N ALA A 167 16.13 -11.37 19.21
CA ALA A 167 15.97 -9.95 19.49
C ALA A 167 14.51 -9.55 19.72
N PRO A 168 14.23 -8.45 20.47
CA PRO A 168 12.88 -7.94 20.65
C PRO A 168 12.26 -7.51 19.33
N LEU A 169 10.99 -7.89 19.08
CA LEU A 169 10.24 -7.54 17.87
C LEU A 169 9.14 -6.51 18.14
N GLN A 170 9.05 -6.01 19.37
CA GLN A 170 8.06 -5.01 19.76
C GLN A 170 8.19 -3.77 18.88
N GLY A 171 7.04 -3.28 18.37
CA GLY A 171 6.99 -2.13 17.47
C GLY A 171 7.32 -2.43 16.01
N LEU A 172 7.87 -3.61 15.68
CA LEU A 172 8.21 -4.00 14.33
C LEU A 172 7.11 -4.82 13.66
N VAL A 173 6.45 -5.67 14.45
CA VAL A 173 5.37 -6.55 14.00
C VAL A 173 4.19 -6.52 14.99
N PRO A 174 2.97 -6.90 14.56
CA PRO A 174 1.86 -7.16 15.47
C PRO A 174 2.15 -8.28 16.46
N ALA A 175 1.51 -8.27 17.63
CA ALA A 175 1.72 -9.26 18.68
C ALA A 175 1.53 -10.71 18.21
N ILE A 176 0.47 -10.99 17.44
CA ILE A 176 0.21 -12.32 16.87
C ILE A 176 1.36 -12.79 15.95
N VAL A 177 1.97 -11.86 15.20
CA VAL A 177 3.10 -12.17 14.32
C VAL A 177 4.36 -12.45 15.12
N GLU A 178 4.61 -11.70 16.20
CA GLU A 178 5.72 -11.96 17.11
C GLU A 178 5.61 -13.35 17.75
N GLU A 179 4.43 -13.72 18.23
CA GLU A 179 4.16 -15.05 18.79
C GLU A 179 4.47 -16.16 17.77
N ARG A 180 3.95 -16.02 16.54
CA ARG A 180 4.18 -16.99 15.46
C ARG A 180 5.65 -17.07 15.03
N LEU A 181 6.36 -15.94 15.01
CA LEU A 181 7.81 -15.93 14.73
C LEU A 181 8.59 -16.67 15.80
N ARG A 182 8.30 -16.41 17.09
CA ARG A 182 8.95 -17.12 18.20
C ARG A 182 8.73 -18.62 18.12
N ALA A 183 7.51 -19.06 17.85
CA ALA A 183 7.18 -20.47 17.68
C ALA A 183 7.88 -21.14 16.48
N LYS A 184 8.20 -20.37 15.42
CA LYS A 184 8.92 -20.90 14.24
C LYS A 184 10.44 -20.96 14.44
N MET A 185 10.99 -20.15 15.35
CA MET A 185 12.44 -20.05 15.61
C MET A 185 12.90 -20.91 16.79
N SER A 186 11.95 -21.45 17.60
CA SER A 186 12.18 -22.43 18.64
C SER A 186 12.39 -23.81 18.06
#